data_258367f3618e148d47ce3bc3629a6606
#
_entry.id   258367f3618e148d47ce3bc3629a6606
#
_cell.length_a   1.000
_cell.length_b   1.000
_cell.length_c   1.000
_cell.angle_alpha   90.00
_cell.angle_beta   90.00
_cell.angle_gamma   90.00
#
_symmetry.space_group_name_H-M   'P 1'
#
loop_
_entity.id
_entity.type
_entity.pdbx_description
1 polymer ?
#
loop_
_entity_poly.entity_id
_entity_poly.type
_entity_poly.pdbx_seq_one_letter_code
_entity_poly.pdbx_strand_id
1 'polypeptide(L)'
;MDAKDILAALQDEMGQEALFQKADAVRAKHCGNVAQLRGVVHFSNYCCRDDLYCGLRKSNPDITRFRMTGDQIVDTALAIAEAGLGTVVLQSGEDSHYTRQMLCSIIRRIVAQADVAVTLSLGERPIDDLRAFRDAGATRYLMKHETMNPDLYARMRPGLRLVDRIRTIETLRELGYQTGVGNVVGLPGQTDADLAADIVFFQDFQPDMVNIGPFIPHADTPLRHEATGDMDRMLRVFALARIVTQNTHLAAANTVATLDPDNGQYRAFVQGGANVIMPNCNPFLKSKTDKIEYEFQITTKKRYVSVDEAREVLRRAGRDAAPGRGDSLKMRGEYHD
;
A
#
# COMPACT_ATOMS: atom_id res chain seq x y z
N MET A 1 7.40 -21.90 -5.17
CA MET A 1 8.64 -22.12 -4.38
C MET A 1 8.20 -22.68 -3.04
N ASP A 2 8.97 -23.57 -2.42
CA ASP A 2 8.67 -23.95 -1.05
C ASP A 2 9.24 -22.94 -0.02
N ALA A 3 8.85 -23.05 1.26
CA ALA A 3 9.27 -22.12 2.30
C ALA A 3 10.80 -22.13 2.54
N LYS A 4 11.48 -23.27 2.30
CA LYS A 4 12.93 -23.40 2.46
C LYS A 4 13.67 -22.67 1.35
N ASP A 5 13.19 -22.81 0.11
CA ASP A 5 13.74 -22.09 -1.04
C ASP A 5 13.61 -20.58 -0.87
N ILE A 6 12.44 -20.12 -0.37
CA ILE A 6 12.19 -18.71 -0.11
C ILE A 6 13.13 -18.18 0.98
N LEU A 7 13.28 -18.91 2.08
CA LEU A 7 14.19 -18.55 3.16
C LEU A 7 15.64 -18.49 2.70
N ALA A 8 16.10 -19.50 1.94
CA ALA A 8 17.44 -19.53 1.37
C ALA A 8 17.70 -18.30 0.46
N ALA A 9 16.73 -17.96 -0.40
CA ALA A 9 16.85 -16.80 -1.29
C ALA A 9 16.83 -15.47 -0.55
N LEU A 10 16.15 -15.37 0.61
CA LEU A 10 16.20 -14.17 1.47
C LEU A 10 17.57 -13.99 2.11
N GLN A 11 18.27 -15.09 2.43
CA GLN A 11 19.58 -15.10 3.10
C GLN A 11 20.76 -15.03 2.12
N ASP A 12 20.54 -15.30 0.84
CA ASP A 12 21.58 -15.28 -0.19
C ASP A 12 21.85 -13.86 -0.69
N GLU A 13 22.67 -13.11 0.04
CA GLU A 13 23.11 -11.77 -0.36
C GLU A 13 23.99 -11.78 -1.61
N MET A 14 24.78 -12.83 -1.82
CA MET A 14 25.67 -12.94 -2.98
C MET A 14 24.90 -13.25 -4.27
N GLY A 15 23.81 -13.99 -4.18
CA GLY A 15 22.96 -14.32 -5.32
C GLY A 15 21.85 -13.31 -5.62
N GLN A 16 21.76 -12.21 -4.87
CA GLN A 16 20.65 -11.26 -5.00
C GLN A 16 20.49 -10.65 -6.39
N GLU A 17 21.57 -10.45 -7.15
CA GLU A 17 21.49 -9.92 -8.52
C GLU A 17 20.74 -10.88 -9.45
N ALA A 18 21.00 -12.19 -9.38
CA ALA A 18 20.27 -13.20 -10.14
C ALA A 18 18.79 -13.25 -9.74
N LEU A 19 18.49 -13.05 -8.45
CA LEU A 19 17.12 -12.94 -7.94
C LEU A 19 16.40 -11.73 -8.55
N PHE A 20 17.04 -10.57 -8.60
CA PHE A 20 16.48 -9.34 -9.18
C PHE A 20 16.24 -9.47 -10.68
N GLN A 21 17.18 -10.04 -11.44
CA GLN A 21 17.02 -10.30 -12.86
C GLN A 21 15.84 -11.26 -13.12
N LYS A 22 15.68 -12.31 -12.30
CA LYS A 22 14.53 -13.22 -12.39
C LYS A 22 13.22 -12.49 -12.08
N ALA A 23 13.19 -11.63 -11.08
CA ALA A 23 12.00 -10.86 -10.74
C ALA A 23 11.59 -9.92 -11.88
N ASP A 24 12.55 -9.19 -12.48
CA ASP A 24 12.26 -8.33 -13.63
C ASP A 24 11.80 -9.11 -14.86
N ALA A 25 12.37 -10.27 -15.14
CA ALA A 25 11.92 -11.15 -16.21
C ALA A 25 10.47 -11.63 -15.99
N VAL A 26 10.11 -12.02 -14.76
CA VAL A 26 8.73 -12.38 -14.39
C VAL A 26 7.80 -11.19 -14.55
N ARG A 27 8.19 -10.01 -14.06
CA ARG A 27 7.42 -8.79 -14.23
C ARG A 27 7.21 -8.46 -15.72
N ALA A 28 8.27 -8.51 -16.53
CA ALA A 28 8.19 -8.21 -17.96
C ALA A 28 7.22 -9.17 -18.67
N LYS A 29 7.27 -10.46 -18.35
CA LYS A 29 6.40 -11.48 -18.93
C LYS A 29 4.93 -11.31 -18.54
N HIS A 30 4.63 -11.00 -17.28
CA HIS A 30 3.27 -11.05 -16.73
C HIS A 30 2.60 -9.68 -16.57
N CYS A 31 3.37 -8.61 -16.45
CA CYS A 31 2.86 -7.23 -16.27
C CYS A 31 3.17 -6.32 -17.47
N GLY A 32 4.04 -6.75 -18.39
CA GLY A 32 4.49 -5.91 -19.51
C GLY A 32 5.42 -4.79 -19.07
N ASN A 33 5.60 -3.77 -19.93
CA ASN A 33 6.48 -2.62 -19.68
C ASN A 33 5.75 -1.37 -19.18
N VAL A 34 4.59 -1.56 -18.56
CA VAL A 34 3.76 -0.48 -18.05
C VAL A 34 3.66 -0.52 -16.52
N ALA A 35 3.45 0.66 -15.92
CA ALA A 35 3.25 0.78 -14.48
C ALA A 35 2.01 1.63 -14.17
N GLN A 36 1.31 1.29 -13.09
CA GLN A 36 0.12 1.98 -12.65
C GLN A 36 0.48 3.17 -11.76
N LEU A 37 -0.07 4.34 -12.07
CA LEU A 37 -0.09 5.50 -11.19
C LEU A 37 -1.42 5.52 -10.42
N ARG A 38 -1.36 5.49 -9.08
CA ARG A 38 -2.55 5.49 -8.22
C ARG A 38 -2.50 6.68 -7.28
N GLY A 39 -3.34 7.69 -7.53
CA GLY A 39 -3.37 8.91 -6.72
C GLY A 39 -3.92 8.65 -5.32
N VAL A 40 -3.16 9.03 -4.29
CA VAL A 40 -3.55 8.83 -2.89
C VAL A 40 -4.11 10.11 -2.30
N VAL A 41 -5.28 9.98 -1.68
CA VAL A 41 -5.92 11.01 -0.84
C VAL A 41 -5.82 10.57 0.62
N HIS A 42 -4.95 11.20 1.39
CA HIS A 42 -4.91 11.02 2.84
C HIS A 42 -5.95 11.95 3.46
N PHE A 43 -7.13 11.44 3.80
CA PHE A 43 -8.24 12.30 4.21
C PHE A 43 -8.43 12.43 5.72
N SER A 44 -7.79 11.58 6.51
CA SER A 44 -7.76 11.70 7.98
C SER A 44 -6.52 11.01 8.55
N ASN A 45 -5.88 11.65 9.53
CA ASN A 45 -4.81 11.06 10.34
C ASN A 45 -5.27 10.65 11.75
N TYR A 46 -6.56 10.72 12.04
CA TYR A 46 -7.11 10.12 13.26
C TYR A 46 -7.10 8.61 13.16
N CYS A 47 -6.73 7.93 14.25
CA CYS A 47 -6.72 6.47 14.33
C CYS A 47 -7.16 6.03 15.73
N CYS A 48 -7.96 4.96 15.82
CA CYS A 48 -8.34 4.36 17.09
C CYS A 48 -7.35 3.27 17.57
N ARG A 49 -6.34 2.94 16.75
CA ARG A 49 -5.32 1.90 17.05
C ARG A 49 -4.09 2.50 17.72
N ASP A 50 -3.36 1.64 18.43
CA ASP A 50 -2.14 1.99 19.15
C ASP A 50 -0.91 1.20 18.64
N ASP A 51 -0.84 0.99 17.33
CA ASP A 51 0.27 0.30 16.69
C ASP A 51 1.61 0.95 17.10
N LEU A 52 2.57 0.15 17.59
CA LEU A 52 3.79 0.68 18.22
C LEU A 52 4.73 1.40 17.25
N TYR A 53 4.59 1.11 15.95
CA TYR A 53 5.45 1.65 14.89
C TYR A 53 4.83 2.84 14.12
N CYS A 54 3.55 3.13 14.35
CA CYS A 54 2.82 4.09 13.51
C CYS A 54 2.68 5.45 14.19
N GLY A 55 3.14 6.52 13.54
CA GLY A 55 2.97 7.89 14.03
C GLY A 55 1.52 8.34 14.18
N LEU A 56 0.57 7.69 13.47
CA LEU A 56 -0.87 8.00 13.57
C LEU A 56 -1.54 7.37 14.80
N ARG A 57 -0.81 6.60 15.59
CA ARG A 57 -1.36 5.89 16.75
C ARG A 57 -2.19 6.81 17.67
N LYS A 58 -3.22 6.21 18.31
CA LYS A 58 -4.16 6.95 19.16
C LYS A 58 -3.46 7.74 20.28
N SER A 59 -2.46 7.10 20.90
CA SER A 59 -1.73 7.66 22.05
C SER A 59 -0.60 8.62 21.65
N ASN A 60 -0.45 9.00 20.37
CA ASN A 60 0.49 10.04 19.97
C ASN A 60 -0.11 11.43 20.27
N PRO A 61 0.41 12.19 21.26
CA PRO A 61 -0.13 13.51 21.62
C PRO A 61 0.43 14.61 20.71
N ASP A 62 1.54 14.37 20.02
CA ASP A 62 2.33 15.43 19.35
C ASP A 62 1.93 15.62 17.87
N ILE A 63 1.05 14.76 17.35
CA ILE A 63 0.60 14.88 15.96
C ILE A 63 -0.55 15.89 15.82
N THR A 64 -0.41 16.82 14.88
CA THR A 64 -1.53 17.68 14.47
C THR A 64 -2.58 16.86 13.72
N ARG A 65 -3.75 16.67 14.32
CA ARG A 65 -4.83 15.87 13.74
C ARG A 65 -5.66 16.67 12.74
N PHE A 66 -5.99 16.04 11.62
CA PHE A 66 -6.86 16.63 10.60
C PHE A 66 -7.92 15.64 10.10
N ARG A 67 -9.01 16.19 9.56
CA ARG A 67 -10.05 15.49 8.78
C ARG A 67 -10.46 16.37 7.61
N MET A 68 -10.53 15.80 6.43
CA MET A 68 -11.09 16.47 5.27
C MET A 68 -12.61 16.39 5.28
N THR A 69 -13.29 17.40 4.77
CA THR A 69 -14.73 17.29 4.51
C THR A 69 -15.02 16.34 3.35
N GLY A 70 -16.26 15.85 3.24
CA GLY A 70 -16.65 15.00 2.11
C GLY A 70 -16.44 15.69 0.75
N ASP A 71 -16.66 17.01 0.68
CA ASP A 71 -16.44 17.79 -0.55
C ASP A 71 -14.94 17.86 -0.88
N GLN A 72 -14.10 18.15 0.07
CA GLN A 72 -12.64 18.15 -0.13
C GLN A 72 -12.11 16.79 -0.63
N ILE A 73 -12.64 15.69 -0.11
CA ILE A 73 -12.25 14.34 -0.56
C ILE A 73 -12.67 14.12 -2.02
N VAL A 74 -13.92 14.48 -2.37
CA VAL A 74 -14.43 14.34 -3.74
C VAL A 74 -13.66 15.23 -4.70
N ASP A 75 -13.47 16.52 -4.39
CA ASP A 75 -12.74 17.46 -5.24
C ASP A 75 -11.29 16.99 -5.49
N THR A 76 -10.61 16.46 -4.45
CA THR A 76 -9.27 15.88 -4.63
C THR A 76 -9.29 14.64 -5.53
N ALA A 77 -10.30 13.78 -5.38
CA ALA A 77 -10.44 12.59 -6.21
C ALA A 77 -10.71 12.94 -7.68
N LEU A 78 -11.50 13.99 -7.94
CA LEU A 78 -11.75 14.48 -9.31
C LEU A 78 -10.50 15.11 -9.92
N ALA A 79 -9.72 15.88 -9.14
CA ALA A 79 -8.43 16.41 -9.59
C ALA A 79 -7.43 15.30 -9.96
N ILE A 80 -7.45 14.15 -9.26
CA ILE A 80 -6.66 12.97 -9.62
C ILE A 80 -7.10 12.45 -11.00
N ALA A 81 -8.39 12.34 -11.24
CA ALA A 81 -8.93 11.90 -12.54
C ALA A 81 -8.54 12.88 -13.67
N GLU A 82 -8.67 14.19 -13.45
CA GLU A 82 -8.29 15.24 -14.39
C GLU A 82 -6.78 15.21 -14.71
N ALA A 83 -5.94 14.81 -13.75
CA ALA A 83 -4.52 14.59 -13.97
C ALA A 83 -4.20 13.31 -14.78
N GLY A 84 -5.23 12.57 -15.23
CA GLY A 84 -5.12 11.37 -16.05
C GLY A 84 -4.80 10.10 -15.26
N LEU A 85 -5.01 10.09 -13.94
CA LEU A 85 -4.82 8.89 -13.12
C LEU A 85 -6.16 8.14 -13.00
N GLY A 86 -6.20 6.89 -13.47
CA GLY A 86 -7.44 6.08 -13.45
C GLY A 86 -7.75 5.40 -12.11
N THR A 87 -6.96 5.67 -11.05
CA THR A 87 -7.21 5.11 -9.71
C THR A 87 -7.07 6.17 -8.63
N VAL A 88 -8.08 6.24 -7.76
CA VAL A 88 -8.08 7.02 -6.52
C VAL A 88 -7.95 6.07 -5.32
N VAL A 89 -6.99 6.31 -4.44
CA VAL A 89 -6.83 5.59 -3.18
C VAL A 89 -7.26 6.50 -2.03
N LEU A 90 -8.37 6.18 -1.40
CA LEU A 90 -8.84 6.87 -0.19
C LEU A 90 -8.20 6.20 1.03
N GLN A 91 -7.29 6.91 1.69
CA GLN A 91 -6.54 6.39 2.83
C GLN A 91 -6.75 7.24 4.07
N SER A 92 -6.95 6.57 5.22
CA SER A 92 -7.00 7.21 6.54
C SER A 92 -6.41 6.28 7.62
N GLY A 93 -6.23 6.80 8.83
CA GLY A 93 -6.23 5.93 10.00
C GLY A 93 -7.61 5.28 10.20
N GLU A 94 -7.73 4.36 11.15
CA GLU A 94 -9.03 3.78 11.51
C GLU A 94 -9.85 4.82 12.26
N ASP A 95 -10.55 5.68 11.51
CA ASP A 95 -11.31 6.84 12.02
C ASP A 95 -12.82 6.58 11.96
N SER A 96 -13.44 6.40 13.12
CA SER A 96 -14.88 6.15 13.25
C SER A 96 -15.76 7.37 12.95
N HIS A 97 -15.17 8.58 12.84
CA HIS A 97 -15.89 9.79 12.44
C HIS A 97 -16.58 9.63 11.08
N TYR A 98 -15.87 9.00 10.13
CA TYR A 98 -16.45 8.73 8.82
C TYR A 98 -17.40 7.53 8.90
N THR A 99 -18.68 7.82 9.04
CA THR A 99 -19.75 6.81 9.09
C THR A 99 -19.89 6.07 7.76
N ARG A 100 -20.59 4.94 7.78
CA ARG A 100 -20.97 4.19 6.58
C ARG A 100 -21.63 5.10 5.54
N GLN A 101 -22.61 5.91 5.97
CA GLN A 101 -23.37 6.81 5.08
C GLN A 101 -22.46 7.85 4.44
N MET A 102 -21.55 8.47 5.21
CA MET A 102 -20.62 9.47 4.69
C MET A 102 -19.70 8.87 3.61
N LEU A 103 -19.07 7.72 3.90
CA LEU A 103 -18.15 7.07 2.95
C LEU A 103 -18.90 6.59 1.70
N CYS A 104 -20.07 5.98 1.84
CA CYS A 104 -20.90 5.59 0.68
C CYS A 104 -21.28 6.80 -0.19
N SER A 105 -21.62 7.94 0.42
CA SER A 105 -21.92 9.17 -0.31
C SER A 105 -20.71 9.69 -1.08
N ILE A 106 -19.54 9.74 -0.44
CA ILE A 106 -18.26 10.14 -1.07
C ILE A 106 -17.94 9.23 -2.26
N ILE A 107 -17.97 7.90 -2.06
CA ILE A 107 -17.67 6.92 -3.11
C ILE A 107 -18.60 7.10 -4.32
N ARG A 108 -19.92 7.16 -4.09
CA ARG A 108 -20.90 7.34 -5.18
C ARG A 108 -20.68 8.64 -5.95
N ARG A 109 -20.36 9.73 -5.25
CA ARG A 109 -20.09 11.04 -5.90
C ARG A 109 -18.84 10.98 -6.77
N ILE A 110 -17.80 10.28 -6.37
CA ILE A 110 -16.57 10.11 -7.15
C ILE A 110 -16.87 9.30 -8.42
N VAL A 111 -17.47 8.11 -8.29
CA VAL A 111 -17.68 7.21 -9.42
C VAL A 111 -18.77 7.71 -10.38
N ALA A 112 -19.66 8.60 -9.94
CA ALA A 112 -20.66 9.23 -10.79
C ALA A 112 -20.08 10.35 -11.67
N GLN A 113 -18.93 10.92 -11.31
CA GLN A 113 -18.35 12.09 -11.98
C GLN A 113 -17.06 11.78 -12.74
N ALA A 114 -16.39 10.64 -12.44
CA ALA A 114 -15.14 10.27 -13.08
C ALA A 114 -15.04 8.75 -13.30
N ASP A 115 -14.48 8.35 -14.44
CA ASP A 115 -14.17 6.94 -14.72
C ASP A 115 -12.85 6.53 -14.02
N VAL A 116 -12.95 6.32 -12.72
CA VAL A 116 -11.82 5.90 -11.88
C VAL A 116 -12.18 4.67 -11.04
N ALA A 117 -11.19 3.88 -10.71
CA ALA A 117 -11.33 2.86 -9.69
C ALA A 117 -11.09 3.48 -8.30
N VAL A 118 -12.00 3.24 -7.36
CA VAL A 118 -11.84 3.64 -5.96
C VAL A 118 -11.27 2.48 -5.17
N THR A 119 -10.08 2.71 -4.59
CA THR A 119 -9.41 1.82 -3.64
C THR A 119 -9.58 2.37 -2.24
N LEU A 120 -9.99 1.55 -1.29
CA LEU A 120 -10.09 1.92 0.12
C LEU A 120 -8.88 1.37 0.90
N SER A 121 -8.34 2.17 1.82
CA SER A 121 -7.29 1.80 2.77
C SER A 121 -7.61 2.43 4.13
N LEU A 122 -8.61 1.85 4.83
CA LEU A 122 -9.28 2.43 6.00
C LEU A 122 -9.07 1.59 7.27
N GLY A 123 -8.21 0.56 7.20
CA GLY A 123 -8.08 -0.43 8.27
C GLY A 123 -9.32 -1.33 8.39
N GLU A 124 -9.62 -1.78 9.60
CA GLU A 124 -10.75 -2.69 9.85
C GLU A 124 -12.07 -1.93 9.96
N ARG A 125 -13.09 -2.47 9.31
CA ARG A 125 -14.48 -1.96 9.36
C ARG A 125 -15.44 -3.13 9.54
N PRO A 126 -16.64 -2.91 10.13
CA PRO A 126 -17.68 -3.92 10.16
C PRO A 126 -17.99 -4.47 8.76
N ILE A 127 -18.33 -5.75 8.68
CA ILE A 127 -18.61 -6.44 7.41
C ILE A 127 -19.70 -5.74 6.58
N ASP A 128 -20.73 -5.23 7.27
CA ASP A 128 -21.82 -4.48 6.61
C ASP A 128 -21.36 -3.14 6.03
N ASP A 129 -20.32 -2.51 6.63
CA ASP A 129 -19.70 -1.33 6.06
C ASP A 129 -18.95 -1.70 4.79
N LEU A 130 -18.15 -2.78 4.83
CA LEU A 130 -17.39 -3.27 3.69
C LEU A 130 -18.31 -3.60 2.51
N ARG A 131 -19.43 -4.29 2.76
CA ARG A 131 -20.44 -4.57 1.74
C ARG A 131 -21.04 -3.28 1.16
N ALA A 132 -21.45 -2.35 2.02
CA ALA A 132 -22.04 -1.09 1.59
C ALA A 132 -21.06 -0.23 0.76
N PHE A 133 -19.77 -0.23 1.09
CA PHE A 133 -18.76 0.49 0.31
C PHE A 133 -18.55 -0.16 -1.07
N ARG A 134 -18.60 -1.50 -1.14
CA ARG A 134 -18.55 -2.24 -2.42
C ARG A 134 -19.75 -1.87 -3.31
N ASP A 135 -20.95 -1.88 -2.73
CA ASP A 135 -22.21 -1.52 -3.43
C ASP A 135 -22.22 -0.03 -3.82
N ALA A 136 -21.53 0.83 -3.09
CA ALA A 136 -21.39 2.24 -3.44
C ALA A 136 -20.42 2.50 -4.60
N GLY A 137 -19.63 1.49 -5.03
CA GLY A 137 -18.72 1.58 -6.18
C GLY A 137 -17.23 1.46 -5.87
N ALA A 138 -16.82 1.22 -4.62
CA ALA A 138 -15.44 0.92 -4.30
C ALA A 138 -15.11 -0.49 -4.81
N THR A 139 -14.11 -0.60 -5.69
CA THR A 139 -13.76 -1.88 -6.34
C THR A 139 -12.58 -2.57 -5.71
N ARG A 140 -11.79 -1.87 -4.90
CA ARG A 140 -10.54 -2.38 -4.31
C ARG A 140 -10.44 -2.03 -2.84
N TYR A 141 -9.81 -2.92 -2.08
CA TYR A 141 -9.49 -2.67 -0.68
C TYR A 141 -8.06 -3.13 -0.37
N LEU A 142 -7.26 -2.23 0.20
CA LEU A 142 -5.90 -2.52 0.65
C LEU A 142 -5.87 -2.64 2.18
N MET A 143 -5.56 -3.84 2.67
CA MET A 143 -5.41 -4.13 4.10
C MET A 143 -4.15 -4.96 4.34
N LYS A 144 -3.10 -4.33 4.84
CA LYS A 144 -1.87 -5.04 5.16
C LYS A 144 -2.07 -5.99 6.33
N HIS A 145 -1.51 -7.21 6.22
CA HIS A 145 -1.43 -8.16 7.34
C HIS A 145 -0.24 -7.86 8.28
N GLU A 146 0.68 -7.01 7.85
CA GLU A 146 1.87 -6.49 8.53
C GLU A 146 2.98 -7.55 8.72
N THR A 147 2.67 -8.73 9.24
CA THR A 147 3.52 -9.93 9.34
C THR A 147 2.65 -11.17 9.56
N MET A 148 3.10 -12.31 9.07
CA MET A 148 2.45 -13.62 9.33
C MET A 148 2.90 -14.28 10.63
N ASN A 149 3.81 -13.67 11.40
CA ASN A 149 4.16 -14.12 12.74
C ASN A 149 3.13 -13.58 13.76
N PRO A 150 2.28 -14.42 14.39
CA PRO A 150 1.21 -13.97 15.28
C PRO A 150 1.73 -13.30 16.55
N ASP A 151 2.88 -13.73 17.08
CA ASP A 151 3.48 -13.16 18.30
C ASP A 151 4.07 -11.78 17.99
N LEU A 152 4.77 -11.64 16.86
CA LEU A 152 5.27 -10.36 16.38
C LEU A 152 4.12 -9.39 16.08
N TYR A 153 3.05 -9.88 15.43
CA TYR A 153 1.85 -9.09 15.15
C TYR A 153 1.22 -8.55 16.45
N ALA A 154 0.98 -9.42 17.43
CA ALA A 154 0.38 -9.04 18.72
C ALA A 154 1.26 -8.05 19.51
N ARG A 155 2.60 -8.22 19.44
CA ARG A 155 3.56 -7.28 20.06
C ARG A 155 3.53 -5.92 19.39
N MET A 156 3.49 -5.85 18.06
CA MET A 156 3.50 -4.60 17.29
C MET A 156 2.14 -3.89 17.30
N ARG A 157 1.05 -4.64 17.48
CA ARG A 157 -0.33 -4.15 17.45
C ARG A 157 -1.10 -4.60 18.70
N PRO A 158 -0.85 -3.97 19.85
CA PRO A 158 -1.41 -4.38 21.15
C PRO A 158 -2.94 -4.51 21.12
N GLY A 159 -3.44 -5.63 21.64
CA GLY A 159 -4.86 -5.93 21.71
C GLY A 159 -5.49 -6.46 20.41
N LEU A 160 -4.70 -6.66 19.35
CA LEU A 160 -5.17 -7.19 18.07
C LEU A 160 -4.57 -8.58 17.79
N ARG A 161 -5.30 -9.42 17.05
CA ARG A 161 -4.86 -10.77 16.69
C ARG A 161 -4.75 -10.90 15.16
N LEU A 162 -3.68 -11.52 14.70
CA LEU A 162 -3.46 -11.77 13.29
C LEU A 162 -4.61 -12.54 12.63
N VAL A 163 -5.15 -13.55 13.32
CA VAL A 163 -6.25 -14.38 12.79
C VAL A 163 -7.50 -13.55 12.42
N ASP A 164 -7.81 -12.52 13.20
CA ASP A 164 -8.96 -11.64 12.90
C ASP A 164 -8.66 -10.75 11.69
N ARG A 165 -7.42 -10.29 11.55
CA ARG A 165 -6.93 -9.54 10.38
C ARG A 165 -7.03 -10.38 9.11
N ILE A 166 -6.55 -11.63 9.13
CA ILE A 166 -6.60 -12.52 7.97
C ILE A 166 -8.06 -12.82 7.60
N ARG A 167 -8.93 -13.10 8.57
CA ARG A 167 -10.37 -13.30 8.32
C ARG A 167 -11.01 -12.09 7.62
N THR A 168 -10.64 -10.87 8.02
CA THR A 168 -11.14 -9.66 7.36
C THR A 168 -10.63 -9.57 5.92
N ILE A 169 -9.37 -9.92 5.66
CA ILE A 169 -8.80 -9.95 4.31
C ILE A 169 -9.51 -10.98 3.42
N GLU A 170 -9.79 -12.16 3.95
CA GLU A 170 -10.58 -13.19 3.25
C GLU A 170 -11.99 -12.70 2.93
N THR A 171 -12.67 -12.08 3.90
CA THR A 171 -14.00 -11.48 3.72
C THR A 171 -14.00 -10.41 2.61
N LEU A 172 -12.95 -9.58 2.49
CA LEU A 172 -12.85 -8.61 1.40
C LEU A 172 -12.86 -9.30 0.03
N ARG A 173 -12.16 -10.43 -0.12
CA ARG A 173 -12.19 -11.24 -1.34
C ARG A 173 -13.59 -11.82 -1.60
N GLU A 174 -14.23 -12.40 -0.58
CA GLU A 174 -15.58 -12.96 -0.68
C GLU A 174 -16.63 -11.90 -1.08
N LEU A 175 -16.46 -10.65 -0.67
CA LEU A 175 -17.28 -9.51 -1.08
C LEU A 175 -16.97 -9.02 -2.51
N GLY A 176 -16.03 -9.63 -3.23
CA GLY A 176 -15.68 -9.30 -4.60
C GLY A 176 -14.80 -8.07 -4.77
N TYR A 177 -14.05 -7.68 -3.74
CA TYR A 177 -13.00 -6.68 -3.90
C TYR A 177 -11.77 -7.27 -4.59
N GLN A 178 -11.14 -6.49 -5.47
CA GLN A 178 -9.73 -6.69 -5.77
C GLN A 178 -8.95 -6.42 -4.48
N THR A 179 -8.43 -7.50 -3.87
CA THR A 179 -7.93 -7.46 -2.50
C THR A 179 -6.43 -7.22 -2.47
N GLY A 180 -6.02 -6.18 -1.75
CA GLY A 180 -4.63 -5.85 -1.50
C GLY A 180 -4.20 -6.27 -0.09
N VAL A 181 -3.00 -6.85 0.01
CA VAL A 181 -2.33 -7.20 1.26
C VAL A 181 -0.96 -6.53 1.36
N GLY A 182 -0.21 -6.81 2.38
CA GLY A 182 1.16 -6.33 2.50
C GLY A 182 1.75 -6.56 3.88
N ASN A 183 3.05 -6.37 3.97
CA ASN A 183 3.81 -6.54 5.20
C ASN A 183 4.70 -5.32 5.49
N VAL A 184 5.35 -5.34 6.65
CA VAL A 184 6.43 -4.42 7.01
C VAL A 184 7.72 -5.22 7.12
N VAL A 185 8.78 -4.74 6.46
CA VAL A 185 10.11 -5.36 6.47
C VAL A 185 11.00 -4.61 7.45
N GLY A 186 11.62 -5.35 8.38
CA GLY A 186 12.54 -4.81 9.37
C GLY A 186 11.88 -4.41 10.69
N LEU A 187 10.71 -4.96 11.02
CA LEU A 187 10.12 -4.79 12.36
C LEU A 187 11.10 -5.30 13.43
N PRO A 188 11.21 -4.62 14.60
CA PRO A 188 12.06 -5.07 15.68
C PRO A 188 11.78 -6.51 16.11
N GLY A 189 12.80 -7.37 16.01
CA GLY A 189 12.70 -8.80 16.28
C GLY A 189 12.13 -9.65 15.14
N GLN A 190 11.91 -9.09 13.95
CA GLN A 190 11.52 -9.83 12.75
C GLN A 190 12.70 -10.64 12.18
N THR A 191 12.48 -11.92 11.93
CA THR A 191 13.45 -12.85 11.34
C THR A 191 13.23 -13.04 9.83
N ASP A 192 14.19 -13.66 9.14
CA ASP A 192 13.99 -14.07 7.73
C ASP A 192 12.94 -15.17 7.59
N ALA A 193 12.77 -16.00 8.61
CA ALA A 193 11.70 -16.99 8.64
C ALA A 193 10.30 -16.33 8.67
N ASP A 194 10.15 -15.20 9.38
CA ASP A 194 8.91 -14.42 9.39
C ASP A 194 8.63 -13.81 8.00
N LEU A 195 9.65 -13.27 7.35
CA LEU A 195 9.53 -12.74 5.99
C LEU A 195 9.24 -13.85 4.98
N ALA A 196 9.83 -15.04 5.15
CA ALA A 196 9.51 -16.20 4.31
C ALA A 196 8.03 -16.61 4.48
N ALA A 197 7.49 -16.59 5.69
CA ALA A 197 6.07 -16.84 5.93
C ALA A 197 5.17 -15.79 5.28
N ASP A 198 5.54 -14.52 5.27
CA ASP A 198 4.83 -13.46 4.56
C ASP A 198 4.79 -13.74 3.04
N ILE A 199 5.91 -14.18 2.44
CA ILE A 199 5.99 -14.50 1.01
C ILE A 199 5.20 -15.75 0.67
N VAL A 200 5.20 -16.78 1.54
CA VAL A 200 4.33 -17.96 1.40
C VAL A 200 2.87 -17.54 1.41
N PHE A 201 2.48 -16.65 2.33
CA PHE A 201 1.12 -16.11 2.36
C PHE A 201 0.77 -15.38 1.05
N PHE A 202 1.67 -14.58 0.46
CA PHE A 202 1.43 -13.99 -0.85
C PHE A 202 1.25 -15.05 -1.93
N GLN A 203 2.05 -16.13 -1.91
CA GLN A 203 1.95 -17.22 -2.87
C GLN A 203 0.62 -17.96 -2.78
N ASP A 204 0.16 -18.27 -1.57
CA ASP A 204 -1.05 -19.06 -1.33
C ASP A 204 -2.31 -18.22 -1.51
N PHE A 205 -2.30 -16.99 -0.99
CA PHE A 205 -3.43 -16.08 -1.10
C PHE A 205 -3.60 -15.50 -2.51
N GLN A 206 -2.53 -15.35 -3.30
CA GLN A 206 -2.59 -14.73 -4.64
C GLN A 206 -3.35 -13.40 -4.68
N PRO A 207 -2.91 -12.37 -3.93
CA PRO A 207 -3.60 -11.08 -3.85
C PRO A 207 -3.57 -10.34 -5.18
N ASP A 208 -4.53 -9.41 -5.39
CA ASP A 208 -4.54 -8.50 -6.54
C ASP A 208 -3.49 -7.39 -6.43
N MET A 209 -3.18 -7.01 -5.19
CA MET A 209 -2.21 -5.96 -4.87
C MET A 209 -1.36 -6.37 -3.67
N VAL A 210 -0.08 -5.98 -3.69
CA VAL A 210 0.81 -6.11 -2.53
C VAL A 210 1.50 -4.78 -2.27
N ASN A 211 1.49 -4.33 -1.02
CA ASN A 211 2.20 -3.16 -0.54
C ASN A 211 3.24 -3.56 0.51
N ILE A 212 4.49 -3.66 0.11
CA ILE A 212 5.63 -3.94 0.97
C ILE A 212 6.21 -2.61 1.41
N GLY A 213 6.35 -2.41 2.72
CA GLY A 213 6.93 -1.18 3.25
C GLY A 213 8.06 -1.47 4.24
N PRO A 214 9.12 -0.64 4.28
CA PRO A 214 10.14 -0.75 5.31
C PRO A 214 9.59 -0.30 6.66
N PHE A 215 10.11 -0.87 7.74
CA PHE A 215 10.02 -0.25 9.05
C PHE A 215 10.93 0.97 9.08
N ILE A 216 10.36 2.12 9.39
CA ILE A 216 11.09 3.37 9.64
C ILE A 216 10.52 3.92 10.95
N PRO A 217 11.32 4.06 12.01
CA PRO A 217 10.85 4.50 13.30
C PRO A 217 10.25 5.91 13.23
N HIS A 218 9.17 6.15 13.97
CA HIS A 218 8.62 7.49 14.17
C HIS A 218 9.07 8.04 15.53
N ALA A 219 9.46 9.31 15.57
CA ALA A 219 10.01 9.95 16.77
C ALA A 219 9.07 9.88 17.98
N ASP A 220 7.75 9.94 17.72
CA ASP A 220 6.71 9.97 18.76
C ASP A 220 6.07 8.59 18.98
N THR A 221 6.85 7.52 18.78
CA THR A 221 6.39 6.14 19.01
C THR A 221 7.28 5.42 20.02
N PRO A 222 6.79 4.34 20.64
CA PRO A 222 7.61 3.51 21.51
C PRO A 222 8.88 2.94 20.84
N LEU A 223 8.85 2.76 19.51
CA LEU A 223 9.94 2.19 18.72
C LEU A 223 10.89 3.24 18.13
N ARG A 224 10.88 4.49 18.63
CA ARG A 224 11.66 5.61 18.09
C ARG A 224 13.18 5.41 18.05
N HIS A 225 13.71 4.49 18.86
CA HIS A 225 15.14 4.20 18.96
C HIS A 225 15.56 2.92 18.25
N GLU A 226 14.60 2.24 17.61
CA GLU A 226 14.89 1.03 16.85
C GLU A 226 15.56 1.34 15.52
N ALA A 227 16.32 0.39 14.99
CA ALA A 227 16.98 0.54 13.71
C ALA A 227 15.96 0.57 12.55
N THR A 228 16.20 1.42 11.56
CA THR A 228 15.44 1.44 10.30
C THR A 228 15.66 0.14 9.53
N GLY A 229 14.63 -0.35 8.85
CA GLY A 229 14.71 -1.51 7.98
C GLY A 229 15.72 -1.35 6.84
N ASP A 230 16.27 -2.46 6.39
CA ASP A 230 17.31 -2.51 5.35
C ASP A 230 16.70 -2.51 3.94
N MET A 231 17.25 -1.70 3.04
CA MET A 231 16.75 -1.54 1.67
C MET A 231 16.98 -2.79 0.81
N ASP A 232 18.14 -3.42 0.90
CA ASP A 232 18.47 -4.59 0.08
C ASP A 232 17.66 -5.80 0.51
N ARG A 233 17.47 -5.98 1.82
CA ARG A 233 16.57 -6.99 2.37
C ARG A 233 15.13 -6.77 1.88
N MET A 234 14.65 -5.53 1.89
CA MET A 234 13.33 -5.20 1.37
C MET A 234 13.22 -5.51 -0.13
N LEU A 235 14.23 -5.22 -0.94
CA LEU A 235 14.24 -5.53 -2.37
C LEU A 235 14.23 -7.03 -2.64
N ARG A 236 14.90 -7.86 -1.82
CA ARG A 236 14.79 -9.32 -1.90
C ARG A 236 13.35 -9.79 -1.63
N VAL A 237 12.67 -9.19 -0.65
CA VAL A 237 11.22 -9.46 -0.38
C VAL A 237 10.35 -9.06 -1.57
N PHE A 238 10.58 -7.90 -2.19
CA PHE A 238 9.88 -7.47 -3.40
C PHE A 238 10.08 -8.46 -4.55
N ALA A 239 11.33 -8.84 -4.82
CA ALA A 239 11.68 -9.76 -5.89
C ALA A 239 11.02 -11.12 -5.72
N LEU A 240 11.06 -11.68 -4.51
CA LEU A 240 10.39 -12.94 -4.18
C LEU A 240 8.87 -12.82 -4.30
N ALA A 241 8.27 -11.75 -3.79
CA ALA A 241 6.84 -11.47 -3.95
C ALA A 241 6.46 -11.44 -5.44
N ARG A 242 7.25 -10.81 -6.32
CA ARG A 242 7.04 -10.81 -7.77
C ARG A 242 7.10 -12.22 -8.34
N ILE A 243 8.11 -13.00 -7.98
CA ILE A 243 8.30 -14.34 -8.50
C ILE A 243 7.13 -15.26 -8.14
N VAL A 244 6.67 -15.23 -6.89
CA VAL A 244 5.61 -16.15 -6.42
C VAL A 244 4.20 -15.71 -6.82
N THR A 245 3.98 -14.41 -7.05
CA THR A 245 2.64 -13.89 -7.40
C THR A 245 2.48 -13.54 -8.88
N GLN A 246 3.57 -13.50 -9.63
CA GLN A 246 3.65 -13.25 -11.07
C GLN A 246 3.00 -11.95 -11.54
N ASN A 247 1.68 -11.86 -11.62
CA ASN A 247 0.90 -10.75 -12.17
C ASN A 247 0.23 -9.85 -11.12
N THR A 248 0.54 -10.00 -9.84
CA THR A 248 0.03 -9.09 -8.79
C THR A 248 0.57 -7.66 -8.97
N HIS A 249 -0.22 -6.65 -8.66
CA HIS A 249 0.23 -5.27 -8.60
C HIS A 249 1.11 -5.04 -7.36
N LEU A 250 2.43 -4.87 -7.55
CA LEU A 250 3.39 -4.56 -6.48
C LEU A 250 3.63 -3.05 -6.39
N ALA A 251 3.33 -2.46 -5.24
CA ALA A 251 3.42 -1.01 -5.04
C ALA A 251 4.75 -0.58 -4.40
N ALA A 252 5.52 0.25 -5.11
CA ALA A 252 6.63 1.03 -4.55
C ALA A 252 6.05 2.27 -3.83
N ALA A 253 5.66 2.09 -2.57
CA ALA A 253 4.98 3.12 -1.77
C ALA A 253 5.90 4.29 -1.39
N ASN A 254 5.31 5.37 -0.84
CA ASN A 254 6.06 6.55 -0.38
C ASN A 254 7.08 6.22 0.73
N THR A 255 6.85 5.18 1.54
CA THR A 255 7.81 4.73 2.55
C THR A 255 9.11 4.20 1.94
N VAL A 256 9.07 3.66 0.72
CA VAL A 256 10.27 3.26 -0.04
C VAL A 256 11.10 4.49 -0.43
N ALA A 257 10.43 5.57 -0.88
CA ALA A 257 11.08 6.85 -1.15
C ALA A 257 11.55 7.56 0.13
N THR A 258 10.99 7.22 1.28
CA THR A 258 11.45 7.75 2.59
C THR A 258 12.73 7.04 3.04
N LEU A 259 12.84 5.74 2.80
CA LEU A 259 14.00 4.93 3.16
C LEU A 259 15.23 5.28 2.29
N ASP A 260 15.03 5.39 0.98
CA ASP A 260 16.05 5.82 0.01
C ASP A 260 15.42 6.89 -0.90
N PRO A 261 15.63 8.19 -0.57
CA PRO A 261 14.96 9.31 -1.24
C PRO A 261 15.31 9.46 -2.72
N ASP A 262 16.49 9.05 -3.13
CA ASP A 262 17.00 9.28 -4.47
C ASP A 262 16.71 8.11 -5.42
N ASN A 263 16.77 6.88 -4.92
CA ASN A 263 16.72 5.69 -5.75
C ASN A 263 15.74 4.61 -5.28
N GLY A 264 15.19 4.70 -4.08
CA GLY A 264 14.42 3.61 -3.47
C GLY A 264 13.28 3.12 -4.38
N GLN A 265 12.44 4.00 -4.87
CA GLN A 265 11.36 3.61 -5.78
C GLN A 265 11.90 3.12 -7.13
N TYR A 266 12.92 3.78 -7.69
CA TYR A 266 13.58 3.32 -8.92
C TYR A 266 14.11 1.89 -8.76
N ARG A 267 14.84 1.60 -7.67
CA ARG A 267 15.35 0.26 -7.36
C ARG A 267 14.22 -0.76 -7.19
N ALA A 268 13.11 -0.39 -6.54
CA ALA A 268 11.95 -1.27 -6.42
C ALA A 268 11.38 -1.66 -7.79
N PHE A 269 11.42 -0.77 -8.79
CA PHE A 269 11.00 -1.05 -10.16
C PHE A 269 11.97 -1.95 -10.92
N VAL A 270 13.27 -1.67 -10.85
CA VAL A 270 14.27 -2.36 -11.69
C VAL A 270 14.83 -3.63 -11.04
N GLN A 271 14.83 -3.72 -9.73
CA GLN A 271 15.35 -4.86 -8.95
C GLN A 271 14.21 -5.66 -8.30
N GLY A 272 13.21 -4.99 -7.72
CA GLY A 272 12.12 -5.64 -7.00
C GLY A 272 10.95 -6.12 -7.87
N GLY A 273 10.89 -5.72 -9.14
CA GLY A 273 9.78 -6.07 -10.03
C GLY A 273 8.47 -5.34 -9.68
N ALA A 274 8.53 -4.17 -9.02
CA ALA A 274 7.37 -3.32 -8.79
C ALA A 274 6.75 -2.84 -10.12
N ASN A 275 5.44 -2.61 -10.12
CA ASN A 275 4.70 -2.09 -11.27
C ASN A 275 3.59 -1.09 -10.88
N VAL A 276 3.62 -0.58 -9.65
CA VAL A 276 2.70 0.47 -9.17
C VAL A 276 3.49 1.51 -8.39
N ILE A 277 3.18 2.79 -8.61
CA ILE A 277 3.63 3.89 -7.77
C ILE A 277 2.42 4.69 -7.28
N MET A 278 2.50 5.20 -6.05
CA MET A 278 1.36 5.81 -5.36
C MET A 278 1.69 7.25 -4.97
N PRO A 279 1.57 8.23 -5.90
CA PRO A 279 1.80 9.62 -5.59
C PRO A 279 0.78 10.17 -4.60
N ASN A 280 1.25 11.05 -3.70
CA ASN A 280 0.38 11.80 -2.80
C ASN A 280 -0.28 12.97 -3.52
N CYS A 281 -1.60 13.04 -3.49
CA CYS A 281 -2.37 14.07 -4.19
C CYS A 281 -3.02 15.11 -3.26
N ASN A 282 -2.77 15.06 -1.94
CA ASN A 282 -3.30 16.06 -1.01
C ASN A 282 -2.95 17.53 -1.34
N PRO A 283 -1.75 17.85 -1.90
CA PRO A 283 -1.38 19.22 -2.22
C PRO A 283 -2.26 19.91 -3.26
N PHE A 284 -3.06 19.16 -4.05
CA PHE A 284 -4.03 19.76 -4.99
C PHE A 284 -5.11 20.60 -4.29
N LEU A 285 -5.30 20.43 -2.99
CA LEU A 285 -6.24 21.22 -2.19
C LEU A 285 -5.66 22.50 -1.59
N LYS A 286 -4.47 22.94 -1.98
CA LYS A 286 -3.95 24.23 -1.53
C LYS A 286 -4.81 25.38 -2.07
N SER A 287 -5.87 25.70 -1.34
CA SER A 287 -6.52 27.00 -1.43
C SER A 287 -5.48 28.07 -1.08
N LYS A 288 -5.49 29.21 -1.79
CA LYS A 288 -4.58 30.33 -1.53
C LYS A 288 -4.70 30.89 -0.10
N THR A 289 -5.70 30.47 0.67
CA THR A 289 -6.07 30.97 1.99
C THR A 289 -5.85 29.99 3.15
N ASP A 290 -5.81 28.67 2.91
CA ASP A 290 -5.74 27.68 3.97
C ASP A 290 -4.43 26.89 3.89
N LYS A 291 -3.49 27.20 4.78
CA LYS A 291 -2.30 26.38 5.05
C LYS A 291 -2.70 25.19 5.96
N ILE A 292 -3.54 24.28 5.47
CA ILE A 292 -3.75 23.01 6.15
C ILE A 292 -2.61 22.10 5.72
N GLU A 293 -1.65 21.89 6.59
CA GLU A 293 -0.61 20.87 6.41
C GLU A 293 -1.26 19.51 6.71
N TYR A 294 -1.61 18.77 5.66
CA TYR A 294 -2.14 17.41 5.78
C TYR A 294 -1.00 16.43 6.10
N GLU A 295 -0.54 16.41 7.34
CA GLU A 295 0.50 15.52 7.79
C GLU A 295 -0.05 14.11 8.05
N PHE A 296 0.12 13.21 7.09
CA PHE A 296 -0.16 11.80 7.24
C PHE A 296 1.14 11.02 7.48
N GLN A 297 1.78 11.29 8.61
CA GLN A 297 3.09 10.75 8.94
C GLN A 297 2.99 9.42 9.70
N ILE A 298 3.10 8.32 8.98
CA ILE A 298 3.23 6.97 9.56
C ILE A 298 4.64 6.79 10.14
N THR A 299 5.63 7.39 9.49
CA THR A 299 7.07 7.31 9.83
C THR A 299 7.64 8.72 9.99
N THR A 300 8.77 8.86 10.70
CA THR A 300 9.48 10.15 10.79
C THR A 300 9.93 10.62 9.40
N LYS A 301 9.75 11.90 9.12
CA LYS A 301 10.18 12.58 7.89
C LYS A 301 9.68 11.88 6.61
N LYS A 302 8.45 11.36 6.62
CA LYS A 302 7.87 10.71 5.46
C LYS A 302 7.96 11.60 4.23
N ARG A 303 8.61 11.11 3.17
CA ARG A 303 8.63 11.75 1.87
C ARG A 303 7.33 11.44 1.14
N TYR A 304 6.69 12.48 0.62
CA TYR A 304 5.57 12.38 -0.29
C TYR A 304 6.05 12.58 -1.71
N VAL A 305 5.77 11.63 -2.56
CA VAL A 305 6.11 11.69 -3.99
C VAL A 305 4.94 12.32 -4.73
N SER A 306 5.21 13.36 -5.50
CA SER A 306 4.23 14.01 -6.39
C SER A 306 3.97 13.16 -7.64
N VAL A 307 2.96 13.55 -8.43
CA VAL A 307 2.66 12.89 -9.71
C VAL A 307 3.82 13.02 -10.69
N ASP A 308 4.47 14.20 -10.74
CA ASP A 308 5.59 14.44 -11.66
C ASP A 308 6.85 13.66 -11.24
N GLU A 309 7.17 13.62 -9.96
CA GLU A 309 8.24 12.75 -9.45
C GLU A 309 7.96 11.26 -9.74
N ALA A 310 6.72 10.82 -9.59
CA ALA A 310 6.33 9.46 -9.94
C ALA A 310 6.54 9.16 -11.43
N ARG A 311 6.17 10.07 -12.31
CA ARG A 311 6.42 9.95 -13.77
C ARG A 311 7.92 9.92 -14.07
N GLU A 312 8.72 10.72 -13.39
CA GLU A 312 10.19 10.71 -13.54
C GLU A 312 10.81 9.38 -13.09
N VAL A 313 10.34 8.80 -11.98
CA VAL A 313 10.76 7.44 -11.55
C VAL A 313 10.46 6.42 -12.64
N LEU A 314 9.27 6.45 -13.26
CA LEU A 314 8.90 5.53 -14.35
C LEU A 314 9.81 5.74 -15.57
N ARG A 315 10.04 7.00 -15.98
CA ARG A 315 10.92 7.31 -17.11
C ARG A 315 12.34 6.77 -16.89
N ARG A 316 12.90 6.98 -15.70
CA ARG A 316 14.22 6.44 -15.32
C ARG A 316 14.25 4.92 -15.34
N ALA A 317 13.17 4.27 -14.94
CA ALA A 317 13.03 2.81 -14.95
C ALA A 317 12.72 2.24 -16.34
N GLY A 318 12.56 3.08 -17.38
CA GLY A 318 12.16 2.66 -18.72
C GLY A 318 10.75 2.05 -18.76
N ARG A 319 9.82 2.62 -17.98
CA ARG A 319 8.43 2.16 -17.90
C ARG A 319 7.47 3.26 -18.34
N ASP A 320 6.42 2.85 -19.05
CA ASP A 320 5.34 3.75 -19.42
C ASP A 320 4.24 3.76 -18.34
N ALA A 321 3.58 4.92 -18.17
CA ALA A 321 2.38 4.97 -17.33
C ALA A 321 1.24 4.23 -18.04
N ALA A 322 0.63 3.27 -17.36
CA ALA A 322 -0.49 2.52 -17.90
C ALA A 322 -1.75 3.39 -17.95
N PRO A 323 -2.52 3.37 -19.04
CA PRO A 323 -3.80 4.07 -19.13
C PRO A 323 -4.90 3.34 -18.34
N GLY A 324 -5.99 4.06 -18.05
CA GLY A 324 -7.23 3.53 -17.51
C GLY A 324 -7.14 3.17 -16.01
N ARG A 325 -8.11 2.37 -15.56
CA ARG A 325 -8.37 2.12 -14.13
C ARG A 325 -7.36 1.20 -13.45
N GLY A 326 -6.50 0.51 -14.21
CA GLY A 326 -5.47 -0.38 -13.66
C GLY A 326 -6.03 -1.52 -12.84
N ASP A 327 -7.06 -2.20 -13.35
CA ASP A 327 -7.67 -3.37 -12.71
C ASP A 327 -6.70 -4.55 -12.61
N SER A 328 -7.02 -5.49 -11.72
CA SER A 328 -6.20 -6.68 -11.47
C SER A 328 -5.89 -7.42 -12.76
N LEU A 329 -4.62 -7.76 -12.95
CA LEU A 329 -4.20 -8.57 -14.11
C LEU A 329 -4.70 -10.02 -14.02
N LYS A 330 -5.19 -10.44 -12.85
CA LYS A 330 -5.79 -11.76 -12.65
C LYS A 330 -7.20 -11.86 -13.24
N MET A 331 -7.92 -10.74 -13.36
CA MET A 331 -9.25 -10.68 -13.96
C MET A 331 -9.24 -10.79 -15.49
N ARG A 332 -8.09 -10.56 -16.15
CA ARG A 332 -7.97 -10.64 -17.61
C ARG A 332 -8.07 -12.07 -18.17
N GLY A 333 -8.00 -13.10 -17.32
CA GLY A 333 -8.16 -14.51 -17.72
C GLY A 333 -9.61 -15.00 -17.81
N GLU A 334 -10.59 -14.22 -17.31
CA GLU A 334 -12.01 -14.62 -17.30
C GLU A 334 -12.80 -14.14 -18.56
N TYR A 335 -12.17 -13.42 -19.48
CA TYR A 335 -12.81 -12.84 -20.68
C TYR A 335 -12.22 -13.33 -21.99
N HIS A 336 -11.51 -14.44 -22.00
CA HIS A 336 -11.00 -15.08 -23.21
C HIS A 336 -11.38 -16.57 -23.21
N ASP A 337 -12.67 -16.84 -23.43
CA ASP A 337 -13.22 -18.04 -24.05
C ASP A 337 -14.36 -17.63 -24.99
#